data_158438bfac6d0425087dda19e3b8ec74
#
_entry.id   158438bfac6d0425087dda19e3b8ec74
#
_cell.length_a   1.000
_cell.length_b   1.000
_cell.length_c   1.000
_cell.angle_alpha   90.00
_cell.angle_beta   90.00
_cell.angle_gamma   90.00
#
_symmetry.space_group_name_H-M   'P 1'
#
loop_
_entity.id
_entity.type
_entity.pdbx_description
1 polymer ?
#
loop_
_entity_poly.entity_id
_entity_poly.type
_entity_poly.pdbx_seq_one_letter_code
_entity_poly.pdbx_strand_id
1 'polypeptide(L)'
;AGMFPLVHLQRGARYVEEGNVAIAGGISSGIDLALRVVERYAGRAHVQGIVDAMEYQGTGWLNPLSNQDYAKLPSNDPAHPICPLCGMDADTNIRSAFKGDTYCFCAQEEKEFFDAHPEVMERFVAEDAGTDR
;
A
#
# COMPACT_ATOMS: atom_id res chain seq x y z
N ALA A 1 -9.48 -2.29 2.56
CA ALA A 1 -9.71 -3.76 2.55
C ALA A 1 -11.05 -4.15 3.20
N GLY A 2 -11.45 -3.50 4.32
CA GLY A 2 -12.72 -3.84 4.99
C GLY A 2 -13.98 -3.68 4.14
N MET A 3 -14.06 -2.64 3.32
CA MET A 3 -15.18 -2.43 2.38
C MET A 3 -15.17 -3.42 1.20
N PHE A 4 -14.04 -4.06 0.92
CA PHE A 4 -13.85 -4.95 -0.22
C PHE A 4 -13.23 -6.27 0.25
N PRO A 5 -14.03 -7.21 0.77
CA PRO A 5 -13.53 -8.43 1.42
C PRO A 5 -12.79 -9.40 0.50
N LEU A 6 -12.90 -9.24 -0.81
CA LEU A 6 -12.20 -10.07 -1.80
C LEU A 6 -10.91 -9.43 -2.32
N VAL A 7 -10.59 -8.20 -1.88
CA VAL A 7 -9.37 -7.51 -2.31
C VAL A 7 -8.23 -7.86 -1.37
N HIS A 8 -7.13 -8.36 -1.92
CA HIS A 8 -5.87 -8.58 -1.22
C HIS A 8 -4.99 -7.34 -1.37
N LEU A 9 -4.81 -6.59 -0.28
CA LEU A 9 -3.99 -5.39 -0.27
C LEU A 9 -2.50 -5.79 -0.22
N GLN A 10 -1.73 -5.36 -1.21
CA GLN A 10 -0.26 -5.51 -1.22
C GLN A 10 0.39 -4.19 -0.82
N ARG A 11 0.76 -4.07 0.46
CA ARG A 11 1.42 -2.87 0.98
C ARG A 11 2.85 -2.77 0.47
N GLY A 12 3.33 -1.56 0.22
CA GLY A 12 4.70 -1.30 -0.23
C GLY A 12 4.99 -1.70 -1.68
N ALA A 13 4.02 -2.25 -2.41
CA ALA A 13 4.17 -2.44 -3.84
C ALA A 13 3.98 -1.11 -4.59
N ARG A 14 4.87 -0.81 -5.52
CA ARG A 14 4.69 0.35 -6.42
C ARG A 14 3.51 0.16 -7.34
N TYR A 15 3.37 -1.04 -7.88
CA TYR A 15 2.20 -1.46 -8.65
C TYR A 15 1.96 -2.96 -8.47
N VAL A 16 0.75 -3.37 -8.72
CA VAL A 16 0.31 -4.77 -8.70
C VAL A 16 -0.33 -5.08 -10.03
N GLU A 17 -0.01 -6.23 -10.60
CA GLU A 17 -0.59 -6.75 -11.83
C GLU A 17 -1.31 -8.06 -11.54
N GLU A 18 -2.59 -8.17 -11.91
CA GLU A 18 -3.36 -9.40 -11.82
C GLU A 18 -4.25 -9.57 -13.05
N GLY A 19 -3.94 -10.57 -13.87
CA GLY A 19 -4.66 -10.81 -15.13
C GLY A 19 -4.56 -9.61 -16.09
N ASN A 20 -5.69 -8.97 -16.36
CA ASN A 20 -5.82 -7.80 -17.22
C ASN A 20 -6.02 -6.49 -16.43
N VAL A 21 -5.86 -6.53 -15.12
CA VAL A 21 -5.95 -5.35 -14.24
C VAL A 21 -4.56 -5.04 -13.70
N ALA A 22 -4.21 -3.75 -13.66
CA ALA A 22 -3.01 -3.27 -13.02
C ALA A 22 -3.30 -1.97 -12.25
N ILE A 23 -2.75 -1.84 -11.05
CA ILE A 23 -3.00 -0.72 -10.15
C ILE A 23 -1.67 -0.19 -9.63
N ALA A 24 -1.49 1.11 -9.62
CA ALA A 24 -0.32 1.79 -9.04
C ALA A 24 -0.67 2.40 -7.68
N GLY A 25 0.29 2.37 -6.74
CA GLY A 25 0.12 2.86 -5.37
C GLY A 25 0.18 4.39 -5.23
N GLY A 26 0.78 5.10 -6.19
CA GLY A 26 0.93 6.57 -6.13
C GLY A 26 1.31 7.17 -7.47
N ILE A 27 1.50 8.50 -7.52
CA ILE A 27 1.74 9.24 -8.77
C ILE A 27 2.99 8.74 -9.50
N SER A 28 4.14 8.68 -8.82
CA SER A 28 5.38 8.21 -9.43
C SER A 28 5.34 6.72 -9.77
N SER A 29 4.62 5.93 -8.98
CA SER A 29 4.35 4.51 -9.27
C SER A 29 3.50 4.33 -10.53
N GLY A 30 2.67 5.32 -10.89
CA GLY A 30 1.93 5.35 -12.15
C GLY A 30 2.85 5.43 -13.36
N ILE A 31 3.96 6.17 -13.26
CA ILE A 31 5.00 6.21 -14.32
C ILE A 31 5.63 4.82 -14.47
N ASP A 32 6.01 4.18 -13.37
CA ASP A 32 6.60 2.84 -13.39
C ASP A 32 5.64 1.81 -13.99
N LEU A 33 4.36 1.87 -13.61
CA LEU A 33 3.35 0.99 -14.19
C LEU A 33 3.17 1.23 -15.69
N ALA A 34 3.14 2.49 -16.14
CA ALA A 34 3.03 2.81 -17.57
C ALA A 34 4.23 2.23 -18.36
N LEU A 35 5.45 2.41 -17.86
CA LEU A 35 6.65 1.82 -18.44
C LEU A 35 6.59 0.29 -18.44
N ARG A 36 6.09 -0.33 -17.38
CA ARG A 36 5.87 -1.77 -17.30
C ARG A 36 4.87 -2.28 -18.32
N VAL A 37 3.78 -1.54 -18.55
CA VAL A 37 2.79 -1.88 -19.59
C VAL A 37 3.43 -1.80 -20.97
N VAL A 38 4.19 -0.75 -21.27
CA VAL A 38 4.92 -0.63 -22.55
C VAL A 38 5.92 -1.78 -22.72
N GLU A 39 6.64 -2.17 -21.66
CA GLU A 39 7.55 -3.30 -21.69
C GLU A 39 6.87 -4.59 -22.15
N ARG A 40 5.66 -4.85 -21.67
CA ARG A 40 4.87 -6.05 -22.02
C ARG A 40 4.60 -6.16 -23.52
N TYR A 41 4.40 -5.02 -24.20
CA TYR A 41 4.05 -4.99 -25.62
C TYR A 41 5.24 -4.70 -26.56
N ALA A 42 6.19 -3.88 -26.13
CA ALA A 42 7.30 -3.41 -26.97
C ALA A 42 8.68 -3.95 -26.55
N GLY A 43 8.76 -4.60 -25.40
CA GLY A 43 9.99 -5.17 -24.86
C GLY A 43 10.87 -4.16 -24.12
N ARG A 44 11.77 -4.71 -23.30
CA ARG A 44 12.62 -3.94 -22.37
C ARG A 44 13.54 -2.92 -23.04
N ALA A 45 14.15 -3.27 -24.18
CA ALA A 45 15.06 -2.37 -24.87
C ALA A 45 14.35 -1.10 -25.37
N HIS A 46 13.10 -1.23 -25.81
CA HIS A 46 12.30 -0.09 -26.23
C HIS A 46 11.94 0.82 -25.05
N VAL A 47 11.54 0.23 -23.93
CA VAL A 47 11.24 1.00 -22.69
C VAL A 47 12.48 1.72 -22.19
N GLN A 48 13.67 1.09 -22.23
CA GLN A 48 14.89 1.78 -21.83
C GLN A 48 15.13 3.05 -22.65
N GLY A 49 14.90 3.01 -23.97
CA GLY A 49 14.99 4.20 -24.82
C GLY A 49 13.97 5.30 -24.43
N ILE A 50 12.78 4.92 -23.98
CA ILE A 50 11.78 5.87 -23.46
C ILE A 50 12.25 6.48 -22.14
N VAL A 51 12.75 5.65 -21.20
CA VAL A 51 13.29 6.08 -19.90
C VAL A 51 14.41 7.09 -20.11
N ASP A 52 15.34 6.80 -21.03
CA ASP A 52 16.46 7.68 -21.36
C ASP A 52 15.98 9.02 -21.96
N ALA A 53 15.00 8.97 -22.87
CA ALA A 53 14.43 10.17 -23.48
C ALA A 53 13.62 11.03 -22.49
N MET A 54 13.03 10.40 -21.48
CA MET A 54 12.32 11.08 -20.38
C MET A 54 13.27 11.60 -19.29
N GLU A 55 14.55 11.24 -19.34
CA GLU A 55 15.51 11.47 -18.23
C GLU A 55 14.98 10.92 -16.89
N TYR A 56 14.21 9.81 -16.93
CA TYR A 56 13.58 9.26 -15.76
C TYR A 56 14.57 8.44 -14.93
N GLN A 57 14.82 8.89 -13.70
CA GLN A 57 15.79 8.28 -12.77
C GLN A 57 15.19 7.10 -11.97
N GLY A 58 13.87 6.89 -12.02
CA GLY A 58 13.22 5.81 -11.28
C GLY A 58 13.51 4.45 -11.87
N THR A 59 13.66 3.45 -10.99
CA THR A 59 13.87 2.04 -11.36
C THR A 59 12.68 1.15 -10.97
N GLY A 60 11.60 1.74 -10.48
CA GLY A 60 10.43 1.02 -9.99
C GLY A 60 9.75 0.15 -11.04
N TRP A 61 9.82 0.53 -12.31
CA TRP A 61 9.29 -0.26 -13.43
C TRP A 61 10.01 -1.61 -13.61
N LEU A 62 11.26 -1.74 -13.13
CA LEU A 62 12.03 -2.97 -13.11
C LEU A 62 11.73 -3.84 -11.89
N ASN A 63 11.33 -3.21 -10.78
CA ASN A 63 11.07 -3.90 -9.53
C ASN A 63 9.84 -3.30 -8.82
N PRO A 64 8.67 -3.96 -8.91
CA PRO A 64 7.45 -3.47 -8.26
C PRO A 64 7.55 -3.37 -6.74
N LEU A 65 8.49 -4.12 -6.12
CA LEU A 65 8.70 -4.13 -4.68
C LEU A 65 9.72 -3.09 -4.19
N SER A 66 10.25 -2.24 -5.06
CA SER A 66 11.28 -1.24 -4.71
C SER A 66 10.81 -0.13 -3.76
N ASN A 67 9.55 -0.16 -3.34
CA ASN A 67 8.96 0.80 -2.40
C ASN A 67 8.70 0.18 -1.02
N GLN A 68 9.10 -1.05 -0.76
CA GLN A 68 8.82 -1.73 0.52
C GLN A 68 9.42 -1.00 1.72
N ASP A 69 10.62 -0.43 1.57
CA ASP A 69 11.28 0.35 2.64
C ASP A 69 10.52 1.63 3.02
N TYR A 70 9.60 2.07 2.16
CA TYR A 70 8.75 3.24 2.37
C TYR A 70 7.31 2.88 2.72
N ALA A 71 7.00 1.58 2.83
CA ALA A 71 5.67 1.13 3.20
C ALA A 71 5.36 1.55 4.64
N LYS A 72 4.31 2.35 4.81
CA LYS A 72 3.79 2.66 6.13
C LYS A 72 2.95 1.47 6.60
N LEU A 73 3.49 0.72 7.55
CA LEU A 73 2.76 -0.36 8.22
C LEU A 73 1.93 0.23 9.37
N PRO A 74 0.80 -0.39 9.73
CA PRO A 74 0.05 -0.03 10.92
C PRO A 74 0.99 0.01 12.13
N SER A 75 0.90 1.06 12.94
CA SER A 75 1.75 1.22 14.12
C SER A 75 0.91 1.70 15.30
N ASN A 76 1.06 1.00 16.43
CA ASN A 76 0.48 1.38 17.72
C ASN A 76 1.44 2.22 18.56
N ASP A 77 2.63 2.56 18.04
CA ASP A 77 3.56 3.44 18.73
C ASP A 77 2.91 4.80 18.99
N PRO A 78 2.72 5.21 20.27
CA PRO A 78 2.09 6.49 20.58
C PRO A 78 2.84 7.71 20.05
N ALA A 79 4.15 7.57 19.77
CA ALA A 79 4.96 8.65 19.20
C ALA A 79 4.74 8.83 17.68
N HIS A 80 4.41 7.73 16.99
CA HIS A 80 4.24 7.72 15.54
C HIS A 80 3.12 6.74 15.14
N PRO A 81 1.86 7.01 15.54
CA PRO A 81 0.76 6.12 15.22
C PRO A 81 0.43 6.19 13.73
N ILE A 82 0.24 5.03 13.12
CA ILE A 82 -0.19 4.89 11.72
C ILE A 82 -1.58 4.28 11.71
N CYS A 83 -2.50 4.93 11.00
CA CYS A 83 -3.86 4.46 10.84
C CYS A 83 -3.89 3.07 10.20
N PRO A 84 -4.51 2.07 10.86
CA PRO A 84 -4.51 0.70 10.35
C PRO A 84 -5.37 0.54 9.08
N LEU A 85 -6.30 1.44 8.81
CA LEU A 85 -7.20 1.33 7.66
C LEU A 85 -6.58 1.87 6.37
N CYS A 86 -5.93 3.05 6.44
CA CYS A 86 -5.42 3.73 5.24
C CYS A 86 -3.89 3.90 5.18
N GLY A 87 -3.17 3.68 6.31
CA GLY A 87 -1.72 3.83 6.38
C GLY A 87 -1.24 5.29 6.46
N MET A 88 -2.14 6.25 6.71
CA MET A 88 -1.78 7.65 6.98
C MET A 88 -1.38 7.83 8.45
N ASP A 89 -0.66 8.93 8.74
CA ASP A 89 -0.37 9.32 10.10
C ASP A 89 -1.69 9.52 10.86
N ALA A 90 -1.78 8.96 12.05
CA ALA A 90 -3.01 8.95 12.83
C ALA A 90 -3.00 10.00 13.95
N ASP A 91 -4.19 10.47 14.32
CA ASP A 91 -4.38 11.35 15.48
C ASP A 91 -4.53 10.50 16.75
N THR A 92 -3.67 10.74 17.74
CA THR A 92 -3.70 10.05 19.03
C THR A 92 -4.97 10.27 19.85
N ASN A 93 -5.79 11.28 19.50
CA ASN A 93 -7.09 11.53 20.14
C ASN A 93 -8.22 10.69 19.53
N ILE A 94 -8.06 10.23 18.29
CA ILE A 94 -9.04 9.41 17.57
C ILE A 94 -8.63 7.95 17.68
N ARG A 95 -9.12 7.24 18.71
CA ARG A 95 -8.66 5.90 19.04
C ARG A 95 -9.81 4.95 19.37
N SER A 96 -9.56 3.67 19.15
CA SER A 96 -10.43 2.57 19.57
C SER A 96 -9.61 1.38 20.05
N ALA A 97 -10.20 0.54 20.87
CA ALA A 97 -9.56 -0.65 21.40
C ALA A 97 -10.03 -1.90 20.66
N PHE A 98 -9.11 -2.83 20.39
CA PHE A 98 -9.41 -4.12 19.80
C PHE A 98 -8.48 -5.20 20.36
N LYS A 99 -9.05 -6.26 20.91
CA LYS A 99 -8.31 -7.42 21.49
C LYS A 99 -7.21 -7.05 22.49
N GLY A 100 -7.37 -5.93 23.22
CA GLY A 100 -6.42 -5.47 24.22
C GLY A 100 -5.43 -4.40 23.74
N ASP A 101 -5.32 -4.19 22.43
CA ASP A 101 -4.50 -3.15 21.84
C ASP A 101 -5.32 -1.88 21.55
N THR A 102 -4.65 -0.73 21.53
CA THR A 102 -5.26 0.55 21.17
C THR A 102 -4.74 0.98 19.80
N TYR A 103 -5.65 1.30 18.89
CA TYR A 103 -5.36 1.76 17.55
C TYR A 103 -5.79 3.21 17.39
N CYS A 104 -4.96 4.01 16.72
CA CYS A 104 -5.26 5.40 16.37
C CYS A 104 -5.67 5.51 14.90
N PHE A 105 -6.55 6.46 14.62
CA PHE A 105 -7.11 6.66 13.27
C PHE A 105 -6.84 8.09 12.79
N CYS A 106 -6.72 8.30 11.49
CA CYS A 106 -6.45 9.61 10.91
C CYS A 106 -7.70 10.50 10.82
N ALA A 107 -8.90 9.90 10.90
CA ALA A 107 -10.18 10.61 10.86
C ALA A 107 -11.23 9.91 11.71
N GLN A 108 -12.25 10.66 12.12
CA GLN A 108 -13.35 10.15 12.93
C GLN A 108 -14.19 9.12 12.18
N GLU A 109 -14.39 9.32 10.89
CA GLU A 109 -15.15 8.42 10.02
C GLU A 109 -14.49 7.04 9.92
N GLU A 110 -13.16 7.00 9.92
CA GLU A 110 -12.42 5.73 9.89
C GLU A 110 -12.53 4.98 11.23
N LYS A 111 -12.50 5.72 12.34
CA LYS A 111 -12.77 5.14 13.66
C LYS A 111 -14.19 4.55 13.73
N GLU A 112 -15.19 5.28 13.29
CA GLU A 112 -16.60 4.83 13.27
C GLU A 112 -16.77 3.60 12.38
N PHE A 113 -16.12 3.57 11.22
CA PHE A 113 -16.08 2.39 10.36
C PHE A 113 -15.44 1.19 11.08
N PHE A 114 -14.31 1.40 11.75
CA PHE A 114 -13.64 0.36 12.51
C PHE A 114 -14.50 -0.16 13.67
N ASP A 115 -15.15 0.71 14.43
CA ASP A 115 -16.01 0.34 15.55
C ASP A 115 -17.21 -0.50 15.10
N ALA A 116 -17.72 -0.24 13.88
CA ALA A 116 -18.78 -1.03 13.26
C ALA A 116 -18.29 -2.36 12.65
N HIS A 117 -17.01 -2.44 12.26
CA HIS A 117 -16.41 -3.57 11.55
C HIS A 117 -15.03 -3.96 12.12
N PRO A 118 -14.92 -4.30 13.42
CA PRO A 118 -13.62 -4.57 14.04
C PRO A 118 -12.90 -5.81 13.48
N GLU A 119 -13.63 -6.73 12.83
CA GLU A 119 -13.08 -7.89 12.14
C GLU A 119 -12.12 -7.55 11.01
N VAL A 120 -12.13 -6.31 10.53
CA VAL A 120 -11.19 -5.81 9.52
C VAL A 120 -9.74 -5.95 10.02
N MET A 121 -9.51 -5.77 11.32
CA MET A 121 -8.18 -5.89 11.93
C MET A 121 -7.62 -7.31 11.93
N GLU A 122 -8.46 -8.34 11.95
CA GLU A 122 -7.99 -9.74 11.91
C GLU A 122 -7.21 -10.03 10.64
N ARG A 123 -7.55 -9.37 9.55
CA ARG A 123 -6.86 -9.49 8.26
C ARG A 123 -5.51 -8.76 8.28
N PHE A 124 -5.44 -7.58 8.86
CA PHE A 124 -4.18 -6.84 8.95
C PHE A 124 -3.14 -7.55 9.81
N VAL A 125 -3.56 -8.08 10.95
CA VAL A 125 -2.68 -8.86 11.85
C VAL A 125 -2.21 -10.16 11.20
N ALA A 126 -3.06 -10.82 10.39
CA ALA A 126 -2.69 -12.05 9.70
C ALA A 126 -1.71 -11.81 8.54
N GLU A 127 -1.83 -10.66 7.85
CA GLU A 127 -0.93 -10.27 6.77
C GLU A 127 0.46 -9.88 7.30
N ASP A 128 0.55 -9.17 8.43
CA ASP A 128 1.83 -8.84 9.09
C ASP A 128 2.57 -10.09 9.60
N ALA A 129 1.85 -11.10 10.10
CA ALA A 129 2.45 -12.36 10.54
C ALA A 129 3.00 -13.22 9.39
N GLY A 130 2.62 -12.93 8.14
CA GLY A 130 3.05 -13.64 6.93
C GLY A 130 4.31 -13.08 6.26
N THR A 131 4.78 -11.90 6.66
CA THR A 131 5.93 -11.23 6.03
C THR A 131 7.28 -11.57 6.67
N ASP A 132 7.31 -12.42 7.68
CA ASP A 132 8.54 -12.90 8.34
C ASP A 132 9.06 -14.21 7.67
N ARG A 133 9.22 -14.18 6.32
CA ARG A 133 9.93 -15.23 5.56
C ARG A 133 10.75 -14.67 4.43
#